data_b30b6be7446c15360a5faebf8210be1d
#
_entry.id   b30b6be7446c15360a5faebf8210be1d
#
_cell.length_a   1.000
_cell.length_b   1.000
_cell.length_c   1.000
_cell.angle_alpha   90.00
_cell.angle_beta   90.00
_cell.angle_gamma   90.00
#
_symmetry.space_group_name_H-M   'P 1'
#
loop_
_entity.id
_entity.type
_entity.pdbx_description
1 polymer ?
#
loop_
_entity_poly.entity_id
_entity_poly.type
_entity_poly.pdbx_seq_one_letter_code
_entity_poly.pdbx_strand_id
1 'polypeptide(L)'
;MSEPILVTGAAGGSQGSTGRRITALLFEKGIPVRAFVHKLDARSDALRELGAEVVQGDLLDRDSVRASLKGIKRAYFTYPVTDGLLEATTIFAMAAREAQTELVVNNSQLQGARKSPSFRNMQHGLADRIFDWAEVGAVHLHAPPYYENVRALVRKSVAEQSTVLLPWGDGNATIPLVGAEDVSRVAATLLTDPETPSAGAYDLIAATPTVKEVVDTLSAALQRPIRYVAITDEQWTNAMRGQINPHALDHLSHLWQYFRSTERLSGERARAVTDTIRTVTGGRAQTPEDFFKANAAEFGSVGAAT
;
A
#
# COMPACT_ATOMS: atom_id res chain seq x y z
N MET A 1 1.08 -6.28 31.19
CA MET A 1 0.89 -6.78 29.79
C MET A 1 0.79 -5.55 28.92
N SER A 2 1.49 -5.51 27.80
CA SER A 2 1.38 -4.41 26.83
C SER A 2 -0.05 -4.35 26.28
N GLU A 3 -0.56 -3.14 26.04
CA GLU A 3 -1.87 -2.94 25.43
C GLU A 3 -1.88 -3.44 23.96
N PRO A 4 -2.97 -4.03 23.48
CA PRO A 4 -3.01 -4.51 22.10
C PRO A 4 -3.04 -3.35 21.09
N ILE A 5 -2.40 -3.56 19.96
CA ILE A 5 -2.47 -2.66 18.79
C ILE A 5 -3.57 -3.15 17.86
N LEU A 6 -4.50 -2.26 17.48
CA LEU A 6 -5.51 -2.58 16.47
C LEU A 6 -4.90 -2.49 15.08
N VAL A 7 -5.09 -3.52 14.26
CA VAL A 7 -4.66 -3.55 12.88
C VAL A 7 -5.85 -3.82 11.97
N THR A 8 -6.24 -2.84 11.14
CA THR A 8 -7.21 -3.07 10.07
C THR A 8 -6.56 -3.73 8.87
N GLY A 9 -7.34 -4.47 8.06
CA GLY A 9 -6.78 -5.21 6.93
C GLY A 9 -5.82 -6.34 7.30
N ALA A 10 -5.85 -6.80 8.55
CA ALA A 10 -4.94 -7.80 9.10
C ALA A 10 -4.98 -9.16 8.36
N ALA A 11 -6.13 -9.55 7.81
CA ALA A 11 -6.24 -10.78 7.01
C ALA A 11 -5.51 -10.69 5.65
N GLY A 12 -5.08 -9.50 5.27
CA GLY A 12 -4.50 -9.24 3.95
C GLY A 12 -5.55 -9.22 2.83
N GLY A 13 -5.11 -8.86 1.64
CA GLY A 13 -5.94 -8.75 0.45
C GLY A 13 -5.08 -8.66 -0.80
N SER A 14 -5.70 -8.40 -1.95
CA SER A 14 -5.01 -8.27 -3.24
C SER A 14 -4.23 -6.95 -3.41
N GLN A 15 -4.43 -5.99 -2.53
CA GLN A 15 -3.86 -4.64 -2.63
C GLN A 15 -2.79 -4.40 -1.55
N GLY A 16 -1.62 -5.04 -1.69
CA GLY A 16 -0.43 -4.78 -0.87
C GLY A 16 -0.31 -5.58 0.44
N SER A 17 -1.40 -5.98 1.08
CA SER A 17 -1.40 -6.81 2.31
C SER A 17 -0.60 -6.22 3.48
N THR A 18 -0.46 -4.90 3.59
CA THR A 18 0.31 -4.23 4.63
C THR A 18 -0.15 -4.60 6.05
N GLY A 19 -1.47 -4.61 6.31
CA GLY A 19 -2.01 -5.00 7.62
C GLY A 19 -1.57 -6.40 8.07
N ARG A 20 -1.53 -7.38 7.15
CA ARG A 20 -1.04 -8.73 7.46
C ARG A 20 0.46 -8.73 7.82
N ARG A 21 1.27 -7.99 7.07
CA ARG A 21 2.71 -7.87 7.33
C ARG A 21 2.98 -7.17 8.65
N ILE A 22 2.26 -6.08 8.94
CA ILE A 22 2.35 -5.36 10.22
C ILE A 22 2.00 -6.31 11.37
N THR A 23 0.93 -7.09 11.26
CA THR A 23 0.54 -8.07 12.27
C THR A 23 1.69 -9.05 12.56
N ALA A 24 2.33 -9.59 11.53
CA ALA A 24 3.49 -10.48 11.70
C ALA A 24 4.66 -9.78 12.41
N LEU A 25 5.02 -8.57 11.97
CA LEU A 25 6.10 -7.78 12.58
C LEU A 25 5.84 -7.41 14.06
N LEU A 26 4.58 -7.17 14.43
CA LEU A 26 4.20 -6.91 15.81
C LEU A 26 4.33 -8.19 16.67
N PHE A 27 3.94 -9.35 16.16
CA PHE A 27 4.14 -10.62 16.85
C PHE A 27 5.61 -10.97 17.04
N GLU A 28 6.47 -10.74 16.06
CA GLU A 28 7.92 -10.92 16.19
C GLU A 28 8.51 -10.07 17.33
N LYS A 29 7.88 -8.92 17.62
CA LYS A 29 8.24 -8.04 18.76
C LYS A 29 7.53 -8.40 20.07
N GLY A 30 6.71 -9.44 20.10
CA GLY A 30 5.93 -9.83 21.29
C GLY A 30 4.79 -8.85 21.63
N ILE A 31 4.33 -8.06 20.68
CA ILE A 31 3.25 -7.08 20.87
C ILE A 31 1.89 -7.74 20.60
N PRO A 32 0.91 -7.66 21.54
CA PRO A 32 -0.42 -8.17 21.30
C PRO A 32 -1.12 -7.41 20.16
N VAL A 33 -1.86 -8.15 19.32
CA VAL A 33 -2.58 -7.56 18.18
C VAL A 33 -4.07 -7.88 18.27
N ARG A 34 -4.91 -6.84 18.13
CA ARG A 34 -6.31 -6.99 17.79
C ARG A 34 -6.44 -6.83 16.27
N ALA A 35 -6.74 -7.94 15.60
CA ALA A 35 -6.86 -8.03 14.14
C ALA A 35 -8.32 -7.77 13.73
N PHE A 36 -8.60 -6.60 13.13
CA PHE A 36 -9.91 -6.27 12.59
C PHE A 36 -10.04 -6.82 11.17
N VAL A 37 -10.98 -7.72 10.96
CA VAL A 37 -11.18 -8.43 9.69
C VAL A 37 -12.64 -8.32 9.22
N HIS A 38 -12.84 -8.14 7.92
CA HIS A 38 -14.18 -8.04 7.35
C HIS A 38 -14.91 -9.40 7.31
N LYS A 39 -14.17 -10.49 7.06
CA LYS A 39 -14.72 -11.85 6.96
C LYS A 39 -13.90 -12.82 7.79
N LEU A 40 -14.60 -13.77 8.40
CA LEU A 40 -13.97 -14.91 9.05
C LEU A 40 -13.77 -16.00 7.99
N ASP A 41 -12.51 -16.33 7.71
CA ASP A 41 -12.07 -17.35 6.78
C ASP A 41 -10.71 -17.91 7.22
N ALA A 42 -10.13 -18.84 6.46
CA ALA A 42 -8.84 -19.45 6.77
C ALA A 42 -7.71 -18.43 7.05
N ARG A 43 -7.79 -17.21 6.49
CA ARG A 43 -6.80 -16.14 6.77
C ARG A 43 -6.95 -15.60 8.19
N SER A 44 -8.20 -15.46 8.65
CA SER A 44 -8.47 -15.04 10.03
C SER A 44 -8.15 -16.14 11.04
N ASP A 45 -8.30 -17.41 10.64
CA ASP A 45 -7.91 -18.55 11.49
C ASP A 45 -6.40 -18.59 11.69
N ALA A 46 -5.63 -18.38 10.62
CA ALA A 46 -4.17 -18.25 10.72
C ALA A 46 -3.73 -17.10 11.65
N LEU A 47 -4.49 -16.00 11.73
CA LEU A 47 -4.21 -14.93 12.68
C LEU A 47 -4.47 -15.36 14.14
N ARG A 48 -5.53 -16.15 14.39
CA ARG A 48 -5.81 -16.73 15.73
C ARG A 48 -4.71 -17.71 16.15
N GLU A 49 -4.26 -18.55 15.23
CA GLU A 49 -3.14 -19.49 15.48
C GLU A 49 -1.85 -18.76 15.86
N LEU A 50 -1.61 -17.56 15.32
CA LEU A 50 -0.51 -16.67 15.71
C LEU A 50 -0.75 -15.96 17.05
N GLY A 51 -1.93 -16.06 17.66
CA GLY A 51 -2.28 -15.45 18.94
C GLY A 51 -2.99 -14.09 18.83
N ALA A 52 -3.48 -13.69 17.65
CA ALA A 52 -4.26 -12.45 17.52
C ALA A 52 -5.64 -12.56 18.15
N GLU A 53 -6.08 -11.48 18.78
CA GLU A 53 -7.49 -11.25 19.08
C GLU A 53 -8.19 -10.87 17.76
N VAL A 54 -8.88 -11.83 17.12
CA VAL A 54 -9.57 -11.56 15.85
C VAL A 54 -10.97 -11.04 16.11
N VAL A 55 -11.23 -9.82 15.65
CA VAL A 55 -12.53 -9.15 15.71
C VAL A 55 -13.08 -9.00 14.28
N GLN A 56 -14.27 -9.54 14.05
CA GLN A 56 -14.98 -9.34 12.79
C GLN A 56 -15.77 -8.03 12.82
N GLY A 57 -15.72 -7.27 11.73
CA GLY A 57 -16.52 -6.06 11.58
C GLY A 57 -16.39 -5.44 10.18
N ASP A 58 -17.15 -4.40 9.96
CA ASP A 58 -17.10 -3.59 8.75
C ASP A 58 -16.65 -2.17 9.14
N LEU A 59 -15.69 -1.60 8.41
CA LEU A 59 -15.24 -0.22 8.62
C LEU A 59 -16.34 0.82 8.30
N LEU A 60 -17.40 0.42 7.61
CA LEU A 60 -18.60 1.21 7.36
C LEU A 60 -19.69 1.01 8.43
N ASP A 61 -19.50 0.09 9.38
CA ASP A 61 -20.39 -0.10 10.51
C ASP A 61 -19.82 0.52 11.78
N ARG A 62 -20.45 1.60 12.22
CA ARG A 62 -20.04 2.37 13.40
C ARG A 62 -19.90 1.53 14.66
N ASP A 63 -20.84 0.63 14.91
CA ASP A 63 -20.88 -0.12 16.16
C ASP A 63 -19.76 -1.17 16.21
N SER A 64 -19.44 -1.82 15.09
CA SER A 64 -18.33 -2.77 15.00
C SER A 64 -16.97 -2.06 15.15
N VAL A 65 -16.80 -0.88 14.54
CA VAL A 65 -15.57 -0.07 14.67
C VAL A 65 -15.40 0.41 16.11
N ARG A 66 -16.47 0.93 16.73
CA ARG A 66 -16.44 1.38 18.12
C ARG A 66 -16.09 0.25 19.10
N ALA A 67 -16.67 -0.93 18.90
CA ALA A 67 -16.37 -2.09 19.72
C ALA A 67 -14.91 -2.54 19.58
N SER A 68 -14.37 -2.49 18.35
CA SER A 68 -12.98 -2.90 18.06
C SER A 68 -11.94 -1.96 18.68
N LEU A 69 -12.24 -0.67 18.83
CA LEU A 69 -11.33 0.33 19.40
C LEU A 69 -11.38 0.42 20.93
N LYS A 70 -12.28 -0.29 21.60
CA LYS A 70 -12.36 -0.26 23.05
C LYS A 70 -11.06 -0.72 23.70
N GLY A 71 -10.42 0.18 24.48
CA GLY A 71 -9.15 -0.07 25.16
C GLY A 71 -7.93 -0.07 24.23
N ILE A 72 -8.05 0.48 23.02
CA ILE A 72 -6.95 0.58 22.06
C ILE A 72 -6.32 1.97 22.13
N LYS A 73 -5.00 2.00 22.39
CA LYS A 73 -4.21 3.23 22.40
C LYS A 73 -3.54 3.51 21.07
N ARG A 74 -3.18 2.47 20.31
CA ARG A 74 -2.47 2.59 19.04
C ARG A 74 -3.15 1.74 17.98
N ALA A 75 -3.35 2.30 16.78
CA ALA A 75 -4.04 1.62 15.69
C ALA A 75 -3.39 1.87 14.33
N TYR A 76 -3.42 0.85 13.48
CA TYR A 76 -3.13 0.98 12.06
C TYR A 76 -4.44 1.01 11.27
N PHE A 77 -4.61 2.04 10.46
CA PHE A 77 -5.75 2.17 9.56
C PHE A 77 -5.33 2.02 8.11
N THR A 78 -6.02 1.17 7.38
CA THR A 78 -5.96 1.05 5.92
C THR A 78 -7.33 0.73 5.36
N TYR A 79 -7.64 1.28 4.20
CA TYR A 79 -8.88 1.02 3.47
C TYR A 79 -8.56 0.66 2.02
N PRO A 80 -9.27 -0.30 1.41
CA PRO A 80 -9.01 -0.68 0.01
C PRO A 80 -9.38 0.46 -0.97
N VAL A 81 -8.81 0.42 -2.17
CA VAL A 81 -9.18 1.34 -3.25
C VAL A 81 -10.56 0.95 -3.78
N THR A 82 -11.60 1.48 -3.14
CA THR A 82 -13.02 1.27 -3.45
C THR A 82 -13.85 2.45 -2.92
N ASP A 83 -15.16 2.40 -3.04
CA ASP A 83 -16.05 3.38 -2.42
C ASP A 83 -16.04 3.26 -0.90
N GLY A 84 -16.38 4.35 -0.20
CA GLY A 84 -16.54 4.37 1.25
C GLY A 84 -15.32 4.80 2.05
N LEU A 85 -14.18 5.16 1.43
CA LEU A 85 -12.97 5.58 2.16
C LEU A 85 -13.25 6.72 3.16
N LEU A 86 -13.91 7.79 2.72
CA LEU A 86 -14.17 8.95 3.59
C LEU A 86 -15.15 8.62 4.70
N GLU A 87 -16.16 7.80 4.43
CA GLU A 87 -17.11 7.31 5.41
C GLU A 87 -16.41 6.44 6.46
N ALA A 88 -15.66 5.45 6.03
CA ALA A 88 -14.87 4.59 6.91
C ALA A 88 -13.88 5.39 7.76
N THR A 89 -13.19 6.38 7.14
CA THR A 89 -12.26 7.26 7.86
C THR A 89 -12.99 8.08 8.93
N THR A 90 -14.15 8.64 8.60
CA THR A 90 -14.94 9.44 9.55
C THR A 90 -15.42 8.59 10.72
N ILE A 91 -15.96 7.39 10.45
CA ILE A 91 -16.41 6.45 11.48
C ILE A 91 -15.23 6.04 12.38
N PHE A 92 -14.09 5.69 11.77
CA PHE A 92 -12.91 5.27 12.52
C PHE A 92 -12.34 6.41 13.38
N ALA A 93 -12.22 7.61 12.82
CA ALA A 93 -11.70 8.79 13.53
C ALA A 93 -12.59 9.16 14.73
N MET A 94 -13.92 9.15 14.56
CA MET A 94 -14.86 9.36 15.67
C MET A 94 -14.71 8.31 16.77
N ALA A 95 -14.69 7.05 16.40
CA ALA A 95 -14.57 5.95 17.36
C ALA A 95 -13.21 5.95 18.07
N ALA A 96 -12.13 6.29 17.36
CA ALA A 96 -10.79 6.44 17.94
C ALA A 96 -10.74 7.59 18.95
N ARG A 97 -11.37 8.73 18.66
CA ARG A 97 -11.49 9.84 19.61
C ARG A 97 -12.31 9.46 20.85
N GLU A 98 -13.45 8.79 20.67
CA GLU A 98 -14.26 8.27 21.78
C GLU A 98 -13.50 7.27 22.65
N ALA A 99 -12.67 6.43 22.04
CA ALA A 99 -11.82 5.44 22.74
C ALA A 99 -10.56 6.05 23.37
N GLN A 100 -10.29 7.33 23.15
CA GLN A 100 -9.06 8.01 23.56
C GLN A 100 -7.80 7.32 23.00
N THR A 101 -7.85 6.93 21.72
CA THR A 101 -6.70 6.43 20.97
C THR A 101 -5.65 7.55 20.87
N GLU A 102 -4.40 7.21 21.10
CA GLU A 102 -3.28 8.16 21.19
C GLU A 102 -2.49 8.27 19.89
N LEU A 103 -2.51 7.21 19.07
CA LEU A 103 -1.83 7.16 17.78
C LEU A 103 -2.62 6.36 16.76
N VAL A 104 -2.88 6.96 15.61
CA VAL A 104 -3.40 6.27 14.41
C VAL A 104 -2.36 6.38 13.30
N VAL A 105 -1.75 5.27 12.90
CA VAL A 105 -0.91 5.21 11.71
C VAL A 105 -1.81 4.93 10.51
N ASN A 106 -2.04 5.95 9.69
CA ASN A 106 -2.91 5.90 8.53
C ASN A 106 -2.12 5.59 7.26
N ASN A 107 -2.45 4.50 6.58
CA ASN A 107 -1.88 4.17 5.27
C ASN A 107 -2.56 5.00 4.17
N SER A 108 -1.97 6.12 3.86
CA SER A 108 -2.42 7.07 2.86
C SER A 108 -1.66 6.92 1.54
N GLN A 109 -1.82 7.87 0.64
CA GLN A 109 -1.16 7.84 -0.67
C GLN A 109 -0.28 9.08 -0.87
N LEU A 110 0.86 8.87 -1.53
CA LEU A 110 1.68 9.97 -2.02
C LEU A 110 0.84 10.87 -2.92
N GLN A 111 0.94 12.19 -2.73
CA GLN A 111 0.22 13.19 -3.51
C GLN A 111 -1.31 13.25 -3.31
N GLY A 112 -1.86 12.85 -2.17
CA GLY A 112 -3.24 13.13 -1.79
C GLY A 112 -3.64 14.62 -1.87
N ALA A 113 -2.85 15.41 -2.61
CA ALA A 113 -2.94 16.86 -2.72
C ALA A 113 -3.99 17.32 -3.74
N ARG A 114 -4.33 18.62 -3.64
CA ARG A 114 -5.35 19.37 -4.38
C ARG A 114 -5.34 19.25 -5.92
N LYS A 115 -4.29 18.66 -6.53
CA LYS A 115 -4.10 18.57 -7.98
C LYS A 115 -3.97 17.14 -8.51
N SER A 116 -4.28 16.13 -7.71
CA SER A 116 -4.26 14.76 -8.22
C SER A 116 -5.35 14.59 -9.27
N PRO A 117 -5.05 14.03 -10.45
CA PRO A 117 -6.07 13.71 -11.44
C PRO A 117 -6.97 12.55 -10.98
N SER A 118 -6.51 11.74 -10.04
CA SER A 118 -7.28 10.65 -9.48
C SER A 118 -8.16 11.11 -8.33
N PHE A 119 -9.47 10.91 -8.48
CA PHE A 119 -10.44 11.16 -7.40
C PHE A 119 -10.12 10.36 -6.13
N ARG A 120 -9.65 9.11 -6.27
CA ARG A 120 -9.26 8.26 -5.13
C ARG A 120 -8.05 8.80 -4.38
N ASN A 121 -7.07 9.30 -5.11
CA ASN A 121 -5.90 9.93 -4.49
C ASN A 121 -6.29 11.22 -3.75
N MET A 122 -7.20 12.02 -4.31
CA MET A 122 -7.76 13.20 -3.62
C MET A 122 -8.50 12.79 -2.33
N GLN A 123 -9.27 11.70 -2.35
CA GLN A 123 -9.95 11.20 -1.15
C GLN A 123 -8.97 10.82 -0.03
N HIS A 124 -7.79 10.27 -0.33
CA HIS A 124 -6.76 10.02 0.68
C HIS A 124 -6.28 11.31 1.35
N GLY A 125 -6.05 12.37 0.60
CA GLY A 125 -5.70 13.67 1.18
C GLY A 125 -6.82 14.28 2.05
N LEU A 126 -8.09 14.02 1.74
CA LEU A 126 -9.22 14.41 2.59
C LEU A 126 -9.29 13.52 3.85
N ALA A 127 -9.02 12.22 3.72
CA ALA A 127 -8.95 11.29 4.84
C ALA A 127 -7.88 11.70 5.86
N ASP A 128 -6.70 12.13 5.40
CA ASP A 128 -5.65 12.67 6.26
C ASP A 128 -6.18 13.84 7.10
N ARG A 129 -6.89 14.78 6.46
CA ARG A 129 -7.48 15.94 7.17
C ARG A 129 -8.56 15.56 8.17
N ILE A 130 -9.37 14.54 7.88
CA ILE A 130 -10.38 14.03 8.83
C ILE A 130 -9.70 13.51 10.10
N PHE A 131 -8.61 12.75 9.97
CA PHE A 131 -7.83 12.27 11.11
C PHE A 131 -7.18 13.42 11.88
N ASP A 132 -6.60 14.41 11.17
CA ASP A 132 -6.02 15.61 11.79
C ASP A 132 -7.05 16.37 12.64
N TRP A 133 -8.24 16.61 12.07
CA TRP A 133 -9.34 17.30 12.78
C TRP A 133 -9.92 16.49 13.94
N ALA A 134 -9.86 15.18 13.86
CA ALA A 134 -10.29 14.32 14.95
C ALA A 134 -9.33 14.32 16.16
N GLU A 135 -8.10 14.82 15.99
CA GLU A 135 -7.08 14.92 17.05
C GLU A 135 -6.79 13.56 17.73
N VAL A 136 -6.64 12.53 16.91
CA VAL A 136 -6.40 11.15 17.37
C VAL A 136 -4.91 10.73 17.27
N GLY A 137 -4.01 11.70 17.25
CA GLY A 137 -2.58 11.46 17.12
C GLY A 137 -2.21 10.86 15.76
N ALA A 138 -2.80 11.36 14.66
CA ALA A 138 -2.65 10.72 13.36
C ALA A 138 -1.28 10.98 12.71
N VAL A 139 -0.71 9.91 12.17
CA VAL A 139 0.50 9.92 11.35
C VAL A 139 0.17 9.29 10.00
N HIS A 140 0.48 9.99 8.91
CA HIS A 140 0.10 9.59 7.56
C HIS A 140 1.29 9.02 6.79
N LEU A 141 1.17 7.79 6.31
CA LEU A 141 2.15 7.16 5.44
C LEU A 141 1.78 7.45 3.98
N HIS A 142 2.46 8.38 3.35
CA HIS A 142 2.25 8.75 1.95
C HIS A 142 3.01 7.76 1.04
N ALA A 143 2.37 6.63 0.77
CA ALA A 143 2.94 5.59 -0.08
C ALA A 143 2.68 5.86 -1.57
N PRO A 144 3.69 5.81 -2.44
CA PRO A 144 3.50 5.71 -3.89
C PRO A 144 2.98 4.31 -4.26
N PRO A 145 2.74 4.01 -5.57
CA PRO A 145 2.42 2.66 -6.00
C PRO A 145 3.45 1.64 -5.51
N TYR A 146 2.94 0.46 -5.12
CA TYR A 146 3.81 -0.62 -4.61
C TYR A 146 4.47 -1.41 -5.74
N TYR A 147 5.64 -2.01 -5.47
CA TYR A 147 6.25 -3.02 -6.36
C TYR A 147 5.28 -4.17 -6.63
N GLU A 148 4.48 -4.55 -5.65
CA GLU A 148 3.43 -5.55 -5.75
C GLU A 148 2.35 -5.18 -6.78
N ASN A 149 2.05 -3.88 -6.94
CA ASN A 149 1.13 -3.41 -8.00
C ASN A 149 1.77 -3.62 -9.38
N VAL A 150 3.04 -3.23 -9.56
CA VAL A 150 3.74 -3.45 -10.83
C VAL A 150 3.76 -4.94 -11.16
N ARG A 151 4.15 -5.80 -10.21
CA ARG A 151 4.12 -7.25 -10.38
C ARG A 151 2.75 -7.74 -10.84
N ALA A 152 1.68 -7.36 -10.15
CA ALA A 152 0.32 -7.80 -10.48
C ALA A 152 -0.10 -7.41 -11.90
N LEU A 153 0.30 -6.22 -12.35
CA LEU A 153 -0.07 -5.69 -13.65
C LEU A 153 0.68 -6.35 -14.83
N VAL A 154 1.95 -6.72 -14.61
CA VAL A 154 2.79 -7.22 -15.72
C VAL A 154 3.04 -8.73 -15.66
N ARG A 155 2.72 -9.40 -14.55
CA ARG A 155 3.03 -10.83 -14.32
C ARG A 155 2.58 -11.72 -15.47
N LYS A 156 1.34 -11.58 -15.93
CA LYS A 156 0.76 -12.41 -16.99
C LYS A 156 1.49 -12.22 -18.31
N SER A 157 1.64 -10.99 -18.78
CA SER A 157 2.30 -10.70 -20.05
C SER A 157 3.79 -11.07 -20.04
N VAL A 158 4.44 -10.92 -18.90
CA VAL A 158 5.84 -11.35 -18.73
C VAL A 158 5.95 -12.88 -18.76
N ALA A 159 5.06 -13.61 -18.08
CA ALA A 159 5.05 -15.07 -18.11
C ALA A 159 4.78 -15.65 -19.51
N GLU A 160 3.77 -15.13 -20.20
CA GLU A 160 3.29 -15.67 -21.46
C GLU A 160 4.10 -15.20 -22.68
N GLN A 161 4.58 -13.95 -22.67
CA GLN A 161 5.13 -13.28 -23.85
C GLN A 161 6.52 -12.66 -23.64
N SER A 162 7.11 -12.79 -22.44
CA SER A 162 8.34 -12.07 -22.06
C SER A 162 8.26 -10.56 -22.32
N THR A 163 7.08 -9.96 -22.06
CA THR A 163 6.78 -8.58 -22.44
C THR A 163 6.06 -7.85 -21.33
N VAL A 164 6.50 -6.61 -21.04
CA VAL A 164 5.79 -5.64 -20.20
C VAL A 164 4.89 -4.80 -21.10
N LEU A 165 3.59 -4.90 -20.92
CA LEU A 165 2.57 -4.16 -21.66
C LEU A 165 1.98 -3.07 -20.75
N LEU A 166 2.41 -1.81 -20.93
CA LEU A 166 1.93 -0.69 -20.13
C LEU A 166 1.71 0.55 -21.02
N PRO A 167 0.77 1.43 -20.66
CA PRO A 167 0.50 2.67 -21.39
C PRO A 167 1.48 3.79 -20.98
N TRP A 168 2.79 3.54 -21.08
CA TRP A 168 3.84 4.44 -20.56
C TRP A 168 4.59 5.21 -21.65
N GLY A 169 4.00 5.31 -22.85
CA GLY A 169 4.61 5.99 -23.98
C GLY A 169 5.97 5.39 -24.34
N ASP A 170 7.01 6.23 -24.44
CA ASP A 170 8.36 5.78 -24.79
C ASP A 170 9.10 5.04 -23.64
N GLY A 171 8.48 4.89 -22.51
CA GLY A 171 9.05 4.22 -21.33
C GLY A 171 10.09 5.03 -20.54
N ASN A 172 10.30 6.30 -20.86
CA ASN A 172 11.28 7.16 -20.19
C ASN A 172 10.71 7.91 -18.97
N ALA A 173 9.38 8.01 -18.87
CA ALA A 173 8.75 8.59 -17.68
C ALA A 173 9.05 7.76 -16.44
N THR A 174 9.38 8.44 -15.33
CA THR A 174 9.67 7.79 -14.05
C THR A 174 8.40 7.51 -13.26
N ILE A 175 8.45 6.48 -12.43
CA ILE A 175 7.39 6.12 -11.49
C ILE A 175 7.96 6.02 -10.08
N PRO A 176 7.43 6.79 -9.10
CA PRO A 176 7.80 6.59 -7.71
C PRO A 176 7.23 5.25 -7.21
N LEU A 177 8.04 4.48 -6.51
CA LEU A 177 7.69 3.14 -6.04
C LEU A 177 8.19 2.90 -4.62
N VAL A 178 7.50 1.98 -3.92
CA VAL A 178 7.90 1.44 -2.61
C VAL A 178 7.50 -0.03 -2.49
N GLY A 179 8.18 -0.81 -1.66
CA GLY A 179 7.73 -2.15 -1.29
C GLY A 179 6.67 -2.10 -0.18
N ALA A 180 5.64 -2.95 -0.24
CA ALA A 180 4.68 -3.10 0.87
C ALA A 180 5.39 -3.56 2.16
N GLU A 181 6.51 -4.23 2.05
CA GLU A 181 7.41 -4.59 3.16
C GLU A 181 7.92 -3.35 3.88
N ASP A 182 8.44 -2.36 3.15
CA ASP A 182 8.97 -1.13 3.73
C ASP A 182 7.88 -0.30 4.41
N VAL A 183 6.73 -0.16 3.78
CA VAL A 183 5.56 0.51 4.38
C VAL A 183 5.17 -0.17 5.68
N SER A 184 5.18 -1.50 5.71
CA SER A 184 4.85 -2.29 6.90
C SER A 184 5.89 -2.16 8.00
N ARG A 185 7.19 -2.13 7.68
CA ARG A 185 8.27 -1.90 8.64
C ARG A 185 8.17 -0.52 9.28
N VAL A 186 7.95 0.51 8.46
CA VAL A 186 7.75 1.89 8.97
C VAL A 186 6.53 1.94 9.87
N ALA A 187 5.38 1.41 9.44
CA ALA A 187 4.17 1.39 10.27
C ALA A 187 4.38 0.65 11.59
N ALA A 188 4.99 -0.53 11.57
CA ALA A 188 5.24 -1.32 12.77
C ALA A 188 6.21 -0.61 13.74
N THR A 189 7.23 0.09 13.22
CA THR A 189 8.15 0.89 14.03
C THR A 189 7.41 2.04 14.70
N LEU A 190 6.67 2.85 13.95
CA LEU A 190 5.88 3.96 14.50
C LEU A 190 4.86 3.49 15.54
N LEU A 191 4.20 2.36 15.32
CA LEU A 191 3.23 1.80 16.25
C LEU A 191 3.88 1.30 17.56
N THR A 192 5.15 0.96 17.57
CA THR A 192 5.85 0.41 18.75
C THR A 192 6.79 1.38 19.44
N ASP A 193 7.19 2.45 18.77
CA ASP A 193 8.06 3.48 19.34
C ASP A 193 7.24 4.45 20.21
N PRO A 194 7.53 4.58 21.52
CA PRO A 194 6.85 5.53 22.39
C PRO A 194 7.11 6.99 22.03
N GLU A 195 8.21 7.28 21.34
CA GLU A 195 8.60 8.64 20.94
C GLU A 195 8.00 9.04 19.57
N THR A 196 7.17 8.18 18.96
CA THR A 196 6.50 8.53 17.70
C THR A 196 5.67 9.79 17.88
N PRO A 197 5.90 10.84 17.05
CA PRO A 197 5.10 12.04 17.09
C PRO A 197 3.61 11.74 16.88
N SER A 198 2.75 12.47 17.59
CA SER A 198 1.30 12.34 17.46
C SER A 198 0.70 13.09 16.26
N ALA A 199 1.52 13.58 15.35
CA ALA A 199 1.11 14.22 14.11
C ALA A 199 2.25 14.20 13.09
N GLY A 200 1.91 14.12 11.83
CA GLY A 200 2.89 14.23 10.75
C GLY A 200 2.58 13.35 9.55
N ALA A 201 3.39 13.54 8.51
CA ALA A 201 3.30 12.73 7.30
C ALA A 201 4.70 12.26 6.89
N TYR A 202 4.76 11.06 6.37
CA TYR A 202 5.99 10.38 5.95
C TYR A 202 5.86 9.96 4.48
N ASP A 203 6.56 10.66 3.60
CA ASP A 203 6.66 10.26 2.19
C ASP A 203 7.60 9.05 2.08
N LEU A 204 7.12 7.95 1.48
CA LEU A 204 7.81 6.66 1.43
C LEU A 204 8.26 6.30 0.00
N ILE A 205 9.13 7.11 -0.60
CA ILE A 205 9.62 6.86 -1.95
C ILE A 205 10.95 6.09 -1.88
N ALA A 206 10.91 4.78 -2.15
CA ALA A 206 12.10 3.93 -2.12
C ALA A 206 12.89 3.97 -3.43
N ALA A 207 12.21 4.12 -4.57
CA ALA A 207 12.84 4.21 -5.89
C ALA A 207 11.97 5.01 -6.87
N THR A 208 12.59 5.54 -7.91
CA THR A 208 11.92 6.27 -9.00
C THR A 208 12.45 5.82 -10.37
N PRO A 209 12.32 4.52 -10.72
CA PRO A 209 12.79 4.02 -12.00
C PRO A 209 11.94 4.55 -13.16
N THR A 210 12.51 4.55 -14.35
CA THR A 210 11.75 4.56 -15.61
C THR A 210 11.15 3.17 -15.86
N VAL A 211 10.17 3.06 -16.75
CA VAL A 211 9.66 1.74 -17.15
C VAL A 211 10.74 0.90 -17.83
N LYS A 212 11.64 1.50 -18.58
CA LYS A 212 12.80 0.80 -19.16
C LYS A 212 13.69 0.20 -18.08
N GLU A 213 14.03 0.97 -17.03
CA GLU A 213 14.81 0.47 -15.90
C GLU A 213 14.09 -0.66 -15.15
N VAL A 214 12.75 -0.61 -15.02
CA VAL A 214 11.97 -1.74 -14.47
C VAL A 214 12.09 -2.98 -15.35
N VAL A 215 12.03 -2.83 -16.67
CA VAL A 215 12.17 -3.94 -17.62
C VAL A 215 13.56 -4.55 -17.57
N ASP A 216 14.61 -3.72 -17.50
CA ASP A 216 15.99 -4.18 -17.35
C ASP A 216 16.19 -4.97 -16.04
N THR A 217 15.63 -4.45 -14.95
CA THR A 217 15.64 -5.13 -13.64
C THR A 217 14.90 -6.47 -13.67
N LEU A 218 13.73 -6.53 -14.33
CA LEU A 218 13.00 -7.78 -14.55
C LEU A 218 13.81 -8.76 -15.40
N SER A 219 14.43 -8.29 -16.48
CA SER A 219 15.26 -9.13 -17.35
C SER A 219 16.42 -9.76 -16.59
N ALA A 220 17.10 -8.98 -15.74
CA ALA A 220 18.18 -9.46 -14.90
C ALA A 220 17.69 -10.45 -13.83
N ALA A 221 16.57 -10.15 -13.14
CA ALA A 221 16.00 -11.00 -12.10
C ALA A 221 15.52 -12.35 -12.65
N LEU A 222 14.96 -12.37 -13.87
CA LEU A 222 14.41 -13.56 -14.52
C LEU A 222 15.43 -14.30 -15.39
N GLN A 223 16.65 -13.77 -15.53
CA GLN A 223 17.73 -14.32 -16.36
C GLN A 223 17.29 -14.61 -17.80
N ARG A 224 16.38 -13.79 -18.33
CA ARG A 224 15.89 -13.86 -19.72
C ARG A 224 15.48 -12.47 -20.23
N PRO A 225 15.58 -12.23 -21.55
CA PRO A 225 15.21 -10.94 -22.11
C PRO A 225 13.71 -10.67 -21.93
N ILE A 226 13.39 -9.54 -21.30
CA ILE A 226 12.02 -8.98 -21.26
C ILE A 226 12.01 -7.72 -22.11
N ARG A 227 10.93 -7.50 -22.86
CA ARG A 227 10.76 -6.33 -23.71
C ARG A 227 9.66 -5.44 -23.17
N TYR A 228 9.83 -4.14 -23.32
CA TYR A 228 8.75 -3.19 -23.14
C TYR A 228 8.01 -2.95 -24.45
N VAL A 229 6.69 -3.00 -24.42
CA VAL A 229 5.83 -2.60 -25.53
C VAL A 229 4.80 -1.61 -25.01
N ALA A 230 4.87 -0.40 -25.55
CA ALA A 230 3.88 0.63 -25.25
C ALA A 230 2.52 0.24 -25.86
N ILE A 231 1.48 0.34 -25.06
CA ILE A 231 0.09 0.19 -25.49
C ILE A 231 -0.67 1.49 -25.18
N THR A 232 -1.83 1.67 -25.78
CA THR A 232 -2.68 2.82 -25.49
C THR A 232 -3.38 2.67 -24.14
N ASP A 233 -3.85 3.79 -23.56
CA ASP A 233 -4.68 3.76 -22.33
C ASP A 233 -5.93 2.90 -22.53
N GLU A 234 -6.54 2.96 -23.71
CA GLU A 234 -7.71 2.16 -24.04
C GLU A 234 -7.38 0.66 -24.09
N GLN A 235 -6.28 0.29 -24.75
CA GLN A 235 -5.82 -1.11 -24.81
C GLN A 235 -5.53 -1.65 -23.41
N TRP A 236 -4.86 -0.85 -22.58
CA TRP A 236 -4.57 -1.22 -21.21
C TRP A 236 -5.83 -1.38 -20.37
N THR A 237 -6.75 -0.40 -20.43
CA THR A 237 -8.01 -0.42 -19.68
C THR A 237 -8.86 -1.64 -20.08
N ASN A 238 -8.93 -1.95 -21.39
CA ASN A 238 -9.64 -3.13 -21.87
C ASN A 238 -9.00 -4.44 -21.40
N ALA A 239 -7.66 -4.52 -21.42
CA ALA A 239 -6.94 -5.69 -20.93
C ALA A 239 -7.10 -5.93 -19.43
N MET A 240 -7.18 -4.87 -18.62
CA MET A 240 -7.30 -4.95 -17.17
C MET A 240 -8.76 -5.09 -16.67
N ARG A 241 -9.73 -4.83 -17.53
CA ARG A 241 -11.15 -4.94 -17.18
C ARG A 241 -11.50 -6.38 -16.75
N GLY A 242 -12.07 -6.49 -15.56
CA GLY A 242 -12.39 -7.78 -14.95
C GLY A 242 -11.21 -8.52 -14.30
N GLN A 243 -9.95 -8.06 -14.52
CA GLN A 243 -8.77 -8.62 -13.84
C GLN A 243 -8.44 -7.90 -12.53
N ILE A 244 -8.75 -6.61 -12.46
CA ILE A 244 -8.60 -5.80 -11.24
C ILE A 244 -9.92 -5.12 -10.90
N ASN A 245 -10.03 -4.68 -9.64
CA ASN A 245 -11.18 -3.93 -9.15
C ASN A 245 -11.42 -2.68 -10.02
N PRO A 246 -12.67 -2.37 -10.45
CA PRO A 246 -12.99 -1.22 -11.28
C PRO A 246 -12.50 0.13 -10.71
N HIS A 247 -12.57 0.31 -9.40
CA HIS A 247 -12.08 1.52 -8.74
C HIS A 247 -10.54 1.63 -8.79
N ALA A 248 -9.84 0.50 -8.66
CA ALA A 248 -8.39 0.45 -8.82
C ALA A 248 -7.99 0.69 -10.28
N LEU A 249 -8.77 0.18 -11.24
CA LEU A 249 -8.55 0.43 -12.67
C LEU A 249 -8.66 1.91 -13.00
N ASP A 250 -9.73 2.56 -12.55
CA ASP A 250 -9.94 4.00 -12.72
C ASP A 250 -8.80 4.81 -12.08
N HIS A 251 -8.48 4.51 -10.82
CA HIS A 251 -7.40 5.16 -10.08
C HIS A 251 -6.05 5.05 -10.79
N LEU A 252 -5.66 3.85 -11.20
CA LEU A 252 -4.38 3.62 -11.89
C LEU A 252 -4.34 4.30 -13.25
N SER A 253 -5.44 4.30 -14.01
CA SER A 253 -5.51 4.99 -15.30
C SER A 253 -5.16 6.48 -15.17
N HIS A 254 -5.70 7.15 -14.15
CA HIS A 254 -5.39 8.55 -13.89
C HIS A 254 -3.96 8.76 -13.38
N LEU A 255 -3.44 7.85 -12.54
CA LEU A 255 -2.05 7.92 -12.09
C LEU A 255 -1.06 7.74 -13.25
N TRP A 256 -1.34 6.82 -14.18
CA TRP A 256 -0.49 6.63 -15.36
C TRP A 256 -0.43 7.88 -16.22
N GLN A 257 -1.56 8.52 -16.47
CA GLN A 257 -1.63 9.80 -17.20
C GLN A 257 -0.83 10.89 -16.49
N TYR A 258 -0.97 11.00 -15.17
CA TYR A 258 -0.23 11.97 -14.36
C TYR A 258 1.28 11.73 -14.41
N PHE A 259 1.74 10.48 -14.25
CA PHE A 259 3.17 10.17 -14.28
C PHE A 259 3.82 10.43 -15.65
N ARG A 260 3.05 10.38 -16.71
CA ARG A 260 3.52 10.72 -18.07
C ARG A 260 3.39 12.21 -18.40
N SER A 261 2.65 12.97 -17.62
CA SER A 261 2.38 14.37 -17.93
C SER A 261 3.62 15.24 -17.72
N THR A 262 3.71 16.32 -18.51
CA THR A 262 4.77 17.33 -18.39
C THR A 262 4.63 18.19 -17.13
N GLU A 263 3.48 18.15 -16.46
CA GLU A 263 3.24 18.84 -15.18
C GLU A 263 3.99 18.20 -14.00
N ARG A 264 4.40 16.96 -14.19
CA ARG A 264 5.20 16.24 -13.20
C ARG A 264 6.59 16.88 -13.11
N LEU A 265 7.16 16.81 -11.91
CA LEU A 265 8.55 17.22 -11.66
C LEU A 265 9.49 16.63 -12.72
N SER A 266 10.42 17.44 -13.20
CA SER A 266 11.44 17.06 -14.17
C SER A 266 12.83 17.01 -13.51
N GLY A 267 13.77 16.34 -14.17
CA GLY A 267 15.15 16.24 -13.71
C GLY A 267 15.30 15.51 -12.37
N GLU A 268 16.15 16.01 -11.49
CA GLU A 268 16.47 15.39 -10.19
C GLU A 268 15.24 15.21 -9.30
N ARG A 269 14.29 16.15 -9.31
CA ARG A 269 13.06 16.05 -8.52
C ARG A 269 12.15 14.91 -8.97
N ALA A 270 12.17 14.57 -10.24
CA ALA A 270 11.41 13.44 -10.76
C ALA A 270 12.00 12.08 -10.30
N ARG A 271 13.25 12.07 -9.91
CA ARG A 271 13.99 10.91 -9.41
C ARG A 271 14.26 10.96 -7.91
N ALA A 272 13.69 11.91 -7.20
CA ALA A 272 13.87 12.03 -5.76
C ALA A 272 13.34 10.80 -5.03
N VAL A 273 14.17 10.23 -4.18
CA VAL A 273 13.81 9.23 -3.17
C VAL A 273 13.82 9.89 -1.80
N THR A 274 13.13 9.28 -0.83
CA THR A 274 13.14 9.78 0.55
C THR A 274 14.02 8.91 1.44
N ASP A 275 14.63 9.51 2.44
CA ASP A 275 15.41 8.79 3.46
C ASP A 275 14.55 8.26 4.61
N THR A 276 13.25 8.47 4.53
CA THR A 276 12.27 8.19 5.58
C THR A 276 12.33 6.74 6.07
N ILE A 277 12.39 5.77 5.14
CA ILE A 277 12.42 4.34 5.50
C ILE A 277 13.65 4.04 6.37
N ARG A 278 14.82 4.53 5.96
CA ARG A 278 16.05 4.34 6.73
C ARG A 278 16.01 5.07 8.07
N THR A 279 15.56 6.29 8.07
CA THR A 279 15.50 7.13 9.28
C THR A 279 14.59 6.52 10.34
N VAL A 280 13.41 6.00 9.93
CA VAL A 280 12.44 5.43 10.87
C VAL A 280 12.81 4.01 11.27
N THR A 281 13.28 3.17 10.34
CA THR A 281 13.47 1.73 10.61
C THR A 281 14.92 1.34 10.92
N GLY A 282 15.88 2.23 10.71
CA GLY A 282 17.32 1.93 10.78
C GLY A 282 17.84 1.07 9.62
N GLY A 283 16.96 0.52 8.78
CA GLY A 283 17.31 -0.36 7.67
C GLY A 283 17.16 0.31 6.30
N ARG A 284 17.92 -0.16 5.30
CA ARG A 284 17.75 0.34 3.94
C ARG A 284 16.37 0.01 3.38
N ALA A 285 15.91 0.82 2.43
CA ALA A 285 14.74 0.51 1.63
C ALA A 285 15.00 -0.70 0.71
N GLN A 286 13.96 -1.48 0.42
CA GLN A 286 13.98 -2.54 -0.59
C GLN A 286 14.17 -1.90 -1.97
N THR A 287 15.10 -2.42 -2.76
CA THR A 287 15.27 -1.99 -4.16
C THR A 287 14.34 -2.77 -5.10
N PRO A 288 14.07 -2.25 -6.32
CA PRO A 288 13.38 -3.03 -7.36
C PRO A 288 14.05 -4.37 -7.64
N GLU A 289 15.41 -4.42 -7.63
CA GLU A 289 16.19 -5.64 -7.83
C GLU A 289 15.91 -6.65 -6.74
N ASP A 290 15.94 -6.25 -5.46
CA ASP A 290 15.64 -7.11 -4.32
C ASP A 290 14.24 -7.71 -4.46
N PHE A 291 13.26 -6.85 -4.79
CA PHE A 291 11.87 -7.26 -4.92
C PHE A 291 11.65 -8.25 -6.07
N PHE A 292 12.09 -7.93 -7.27
CA PHE A 292 11.87 -8.80 -8.43
C PHE A 292 12.65 -10.10 -8.34
N LYS A 293 13.87 -10.09 -7.80
CA LYS A 293 14.65 -11.29 -7.54
C LYS A 293 13.97 -12.22 -6.54
N ALA A 294 13.46 -11.69 -5.44
CA ALA A 294 12.73 -12.46 -4.42
C ALA A 294 11.42 -13.05 -4.95
N ASN A 295 10.80 -12.40 -5.95
CA ASN A 295 9.53 -12.81 -6.53
C ASN A 295 9.67 -13.41 -7.94
N ALA A 296 10.87 -13.77 -8.39
CA ALA A 296 11.13 -14.24 -9.76
C ALA A 296 10.27 -15.46 -10.15
N ALA A 297 10.03 -16.38 -9.22
CA ALA A 297 9.19 -17.56 -9.46
C ALA A 297 7.75 -17.23 -9.89
N GLU A 298 7.22 -16.07 -9.48
CA GLU A 298 5.86 -15.65 -9.83
C GLU A 298 5.72 -15.18 -11.29
N PHE A 299 6.85 -14.91 -11.96
CA PHE A 299 6.95 -14.55 -13.38
C PHE A 299 7.39 -15.73 -14.26
N GLY A 300 7.52 -16.92 -13.67
CA GLY A 300 7.80 -18.14 -14.42
C GLY A 300 6.67 -18.45 -15.40
N SER A 301 6.92 -19.28 -16.41
CA SER A 301 5.90 -19.74 -17.35
C SER A 301 4.69 -20.25 -16.54
N VAL A 302 3.51 -19.75 -16.88
CA VAL A 302 2.27 -20.45 -16.48
C VAL A 302 2.44 -21.84 -17.08
N GLY A 303 2.70 -22.84 -16.21
CA GLY A 303 2.93 -24.20 -16.66
C GLY A 303 1.86 -24.58 -17.65
N ALA A 304 2.25 -25.13 -18.77
CA ALA A 304 1.32 -25.73 -19.70
C ALA A 304 0.46 -26.68 -18.86
N ALA A 305 -0.81 -26.35 -18.70
CA ALA A 305 -1.79 -27.27 -18.16
C ALA A 305 -1.83 -28.44 -19.14
N THR A 306 -1.17 -29.54 -18.76
CA THR A 306 -1.30 -30.85 -19.42
C THR A 306 -2.68 -31.40 -19.15
#